data_e7e5864ab8d6355718fd1836e4934308
#
_entry.id   e7e5864ab8d6355718fd1836e4934308
#
_cell.length_a   1.000
_cell.length_b   1.000
_cell.length_c   1.000
_cell.angle_alpha   90.00
_cell.angle_beta   90.00
_cell.angle_gamma   90.00
#
_symmetry.space_group_name_H-M   'P 1'
#
loop_
_entity.id
_entity.type
_entity.pdbx_description
1 polymer ?
#
loop_
_entity_poly.entity_id
_entity_poly.type
_entity_poly.pdbx_seq_one_letter_code
_entity_poly.pdbx_strand_id
1 'polypeptide(L)'
;MTEKDLINLDFTRVDETAENSGAPKDWHYYVYDVGSFCLISPASDEVEEDGWYVEVFETPEIRFTNPTEVSILLTLMANNYNE
;
A
#
# COMPACT_ATOMS: atom_id res chain seq x y z
N MET A 1 -4.90 -5.90 7.98
CA MET A 1 -3.60 -5.55 8.60
C MET A 1 -3.64 -4.13 9.14
N THR A 2 -2.60 -3.72 9.86
CA THR A 2 -2.51 -2.40 10.48
C THR A 2 -1.53 -1.52 9.72
N GLU A 3 -1.57 -0.22 10.00
CA GLU A 3 -0.61 0.72 9.42
C GLU A 3 0.83 0.33 9.79
N LYS A 4 1.03 -0.13 11.03
CA LYS A 4 2.33 -0.59 11.50
C LYS A 4 2.85 -1.77 10.66
N ASP A 5 1.96 -2.66 10.23
CA ASP A 5 2.33 -3.77 9.34
C ASP A 5 2.91 -3.26 8.02
N LEU A 6 2.31 -2.22 7.44
CA LEU A 6 2.80 -1.62 6.21
C LEU A 6 4.17 -0.99 6.41
N ILE A 7 4.37 -0.30 7.53
CA ILE A 7 5.66 0.30 7.88
C ILE A 7 6.72 -0.80 8.04
N ASN A 8 6.38 -1.90 8.73
CA ASN A 8 7.30 -3.01 8.93
C ASN A 8 7.64 -3.76 7.64
N LEU A 9 6.76 -3.69 6.64
CA LEU A 9 6.98 -4.29 5.32
C LEU A 9 7.76 -3.37 4.38
N ASP A 10 8.23 -2.23 4.88
CA ASP A 10 9.01 -1.23 4.13
C ASP A 10 8.22 -0.51 3.05
N PHE A 11 6.91 -0.41 3.19
CA PHE A 11 6.10 0.43 2.30
C PHE A 11 6.49 1.90 2.50
N THR A 12 6.48 2.64 1.41
CA THR A 12 6.78 4.07 1.41
C THR A 12 5.51 4.86 1.69
N ARG A 13 5.55 5.73 2.69
CA ARG A 13 4.43 6.62 2.98
C ARG A 13 4.44 7.81 2.03
N VAL A 14 3.28 8.11 1.46
CA VAL A 14 3.07 9.28 0.60
C VAL A 14 2.05 10.17 1.29
N ASP A 15 2.44 11.40 1.57
CA ASP A 15 1.57 12.38 2.23
C ASP A 15 0.98 13.34 1.20
N GLU A 16 -0.35 13.55 1.29
CA GLU A 16 -1.06 14.51 0.46
C GLU A 16 -1.67 15.58 1.36
N THR A 17 -1.53 16.83 0.98
CA THR A 17 -2.08 17.94 1.76
C THR A 17 -3.52 18.22 1.33
N ALA A 18 -4.32 18.75 2.26
CA ALA A 18 -5.69 19.18 1.97
C ALA A 18 -5.71 20.21 0.84
N GLU A 19 -4.73 21.10 0.83
CA GLU A 19 -4.62 22.16 -0.17
C GLU A 19 -4.42 21.61 -1.59
N ASN A 20 -3.52 20.63 -1.74
CA ASN A 20 -3.20 20.07 -3.06
C ASN A 20 -4.23 19.06 -3.56
N SER A 21 -4.83 18.30 -2.65
CA SER A 21 -5.76 17.24 -3.01
C SER A 21 -7.21 17.69 -3.11
N GLY A 22 -7.52 18.87 -2.55
CA GLY A 22 -8.90 19.34 -2.46
C GLY A 22 -9.72 18.66 -1.37
N ALA A 23 -9.08 17.80 -0.56
CA ALA A 23 -9.74 17.12 0.55
C ALA A 23 -9.94 18.08 1.74
N PRO A 24 -10.86 17.78 2.68
CA PRO A 24 -11.07 18.62 3.84
C PRO A 24 -9.93 18.62 4.86
N LYS A 25 -9.03 17.66 4.78
CA LYS A 25 -7.88 17.54 5.66
C LYS A 25 -6.76 16.78 4.97
N ASP A 26 -5.56 16.83 5.54
CA ASP A 26 -4.42 16.07 5.03
C ASP A 26 -4.68 14.56 5.17
N TRP A 27 -4.13 13.79 4.24
CA TRP A 27 -4.24 12.34 4.26
C TRP A 27 -2.96 11.72 3.72
N HIS A 28 -2.81 10.41 3.91
CA HIS A 28 -1.64 9.68 3.43
C HIS A 28 -2.01 8.28 3.00
N TYR A 29 -1.11 7.66 2.24
CA TYR A 29 -1.25 6.28 1.81
C TYR A 29 0.13 5.65 1.69
N TYR A 30 0.18 4.36 1.40
CA TYR A 30 1.43 3.62 1.31
C TYR A 30 1.54 2.93 -0.04
N VAL A 31 2.77 2.89 -0.58
CA VAL A 31 3.06 2.23 -1.85
C VAL A 31 4.33 1.38 -1.73
N TYR A 32 4.40 0.35 -2.55
CA TYR A 32 5.59 -0.49 -2.67
C TYR A 32 5.78 -0.84 -4.14
N ASP A 33 6.91 -0.44 -4.72
CA ASP A 33 7.20 -0.64 -6.14
C ASP A 33 8.28 -1.70 -6.32
N VAL A 34 8.06 -2.63 -7.26
CA VAL A 34 9.09 -3.56 -7.75
C VAL A 34 9.04 -3.48 -9.27
N GLY A 35 10.02 -2.79 -9.86
CA GLY A 35 9.97 -2.51 -11.30
C GLY A 35 8.74 -1.71 -11.67
N SER A 36 7.94 -2.20 -12.60
CA SER A 36 6.69 -1.57 -13.01
C SER A 36 5.48 -2.06 -12.19
N PHE A 37 5.69 -3.00 -11.27
CA PHE A 37 4.63 -3.54 -10.42
C PHE A 37 4.53 -2.71 -9.14
N CYS A 38 3.32 -2.33 -8.77
CA CYS A 38 3.09 -1.50 -7.60
C CYS A 38 1.94 -2.05 -6.76
N LEU A 39 2.14 -2.07 -5.43
CA LEU A 39 1.08 -2.31 -4.45
C LEU A 39 0.75 -0.98 -3.80
N ILE A 40 -0.52 -0.68 -3.63
CA ILE A 40 -0.99 0.58 -3.08
C ILE A 40 -2.06 0.34 -2.01
N SER A 41 -1.97 1.10 -0.91
CA SER A 41 -2.98 1.05 0.14
C SER A 41 -4.10 2.06 -0.12
N PRO A 42 -5.25 1.96 0.59
CA PRO A 42 -6.23 3.03 0.55
C PRO A 42 -5.67 4.29 1.23
N ALA A 43 -6.31 5.42 0.99
CA ALA A 43 -6.00 6.65 1.71
C ALA A 43 -6.37 6.50 3.19
N SER A 44 -5.61 7.14 4.07
CA SER A 44 -5.82 7.03 5.53
C SER A 44 -7.22 7.45 5.98
N ASP A 45 -7.86 8.35 5.26
CA ASP A 45 -9.22 8.79 5.56
C ASP A 45 -10.30 7.87 4.97
N GLU A 46 -9.91 6.87 4.19
CA GLU A 46 -10.81 5.88 3.61
C GLU A 46 -10.71 4.50 4.27
N VAL A 47 -9.80 4.34 5.22
CA VAL A 47 -9.63 3.07 5.94
C VAL A 47 -10.84 2.81 6.81
N GLU A 48 -11.48 1.64 6.62
CA GLU A 48 -12.66 1.23 7.36
C GLU A 48 -12.28 0.40 8.60
N GLU A 49 -13.30 -0.09 9.32
CA GLU A 49 -13.11 -0.91 10.52
C GLU A 49 -12.32 -2.20 10.26
N ASP A 50 -12.39 -2.71 9.03
CA ASP A 50 -11.65 -3.90 8.61
C ASP A 50 -10.15 -3.68 8.57
N GLY A 51 -9.73 -2.43 8.65
CA GLY A 51 -8.33 -2.04 8.71
C GLY A 51 -7.71 -1.80 7.34
N TRP A 52 -6.39 -1.76 7.34
CA TRP A 52 -5.62 -1.49 6.14
C TRP A 52 -5.51 -2.73 5.25
N TYR A 53 -5.34 -2.50 3.96
CA TYR A 53 -5.09 -3.54 2.97
C TYR A 53 -4.23 -2.94 1.85
N VAL A 54 -3.77 -3.77 0.92
CA VAL A 54 -3.07 -3.31 -0.29
C VAL A 54 -3.69 -3.95 -1.50
N GLU A 55 -3.67 -3.22 -2.61
CA GLU A 55 -4.18 -3.67 -3.90
C GLU A 55 -3.06 -3.60 -4.92
N VAL A 56 -3.20 -4.40 -5.98
CA VAL A 56 -2.33 -4.24 -7.14
C VAL A 56 -2.78 -2.99 -7.88
N PHE A 57 -1.87 -2.04 -8.08
CA PHE A 57 -2.19 -0.78 -8.76
C PHE A 57 -2.76 -1.05 -10.16
N GLU A 58 -3.87 -0.40 -10.45
CA GLU A 58 -4.64 -0.58 -11.69
C GLU A 58 -5.39 -1.92 -11.78
N THR A 59 -5.30 -2.77 -10.76
CA THR A 59 -6.06 -4.02 -10.71
C THR A 59 -6.62 -4.20 -9.28
N PRO A 60 -7.58 -3.36 -8.88
CA PRO A 60 -8.07 -3.34 -7.50
C PRO A 60 -8.84 -4.61 -7.09
N GLU A 61 -9.14 -5.48 -8.04
CA GLU A 61 -9.75 -6.79 -7.75
C GLU A 61 -8.78 -7.70 -6.99
N ILE A 62 -7.46 -7.48 -7.13
CA ILE A 62 -6.45 -8.25 -6.41
C ILE A 62 -6.07 -7.46 -5.16
N ARG A 63 -6.51 -7.96 -4.02
CA ARG A 63 -6.37 -7.28 -2.73
C ARG A 63 -5.79 -8.23 -1.68
N PHE A 64 -4.88 -7.72 -0.87
CA PHE A 64 -4.26 -8.48 0.22
C PHE A 64 -4.55 -7.80 1.55
N THR A 65 -5.07 -8.58 2.50
CA THR A 65 -5.38 -8.10 3.85
C THR A 65 -4.50 -8.73 4.93
N ASN A 66 -3.71 -9.74 4.55
CA ASN A 66 -2.86 -10.49 5.47
C ASN A 66 -1.39 -10.07 5.29
N PRO A 67 -0.74 -9.52 6.33
CA PRO A 67 0.65 -9.05 6.19
C PRO A 67 1.63 -10.17 5.89
N THR A 68 1.36 -11.39 6.34
CA THR A 68 2.21 -12.55 6.04
C THR A 68 2.19 -12.86 4.53
N GLU A 69 1.02 -12.82 3.90
CA GLU A 69 0.90 -13.05 2.47
C GLU A 69 1.63 -11.96 1.67
N VAL A 70 1.51 -10.71 2.10
CA VAL A 70 2.22 -9.60 1.46
C VAL A 70 3.72 -9.78 1.59
N SER A 71 4.21 -10.17 2.76
CA SER A 71 5.64 -10.41 3.00
C SER A 71 6.18 -11.50 2.06
N ILE A 72 5.44 -12.59 1.90
CA ILE A 72 5.81 -13.69 1.00
C ILE A 72 5.85 -13.19 -0.44
N LEU A 73 4.83 -12.45 -0.87
CA LEU A 73 4.76 -11.89 -2.22
C LEU A 73 5.95 -10.99 -2.51
N LEU A 74 6.27 -10.07 -1.61
CA LEU A 74 7.38 -9.14 -1.79
C LEU A 74 8.72 -9.87 -1.87
N THR A 75 8.91 -10.92 -1.05
CA THR A 75 10.11 -11.75 -1.08
C THR A 75 10.25 -12.46 -2.42
N LEU A 76 9.16 -13.05 -2.92
CA LEU A 76 9.17 -13.75 -4.21
C LEU A 76 9.47 -12.79 -5.36
N MET A 77 8.89 -11.59 -5.32
CA MET A 77 9.12 -10.58 -6.35
C MET A 77 10.56 -10.09 -6.35
N ALA A 78 11.12 -9.83 -5.18
CA ALA A 78 12.51 -9.37 -5.05
C ALA A 78 13.49 -10.43 -5.55
N ASN A 79 13.22 -11.70 -5.27
CA ASN A 79 14.09 -12.82 -5.69
C ASN A 79 14.00 -13.14 -7.18
N ASN A 80 12.93 -12.74 -7.84
CA ASN A 80 12.67 -13.08 -9.24
C ASN A 80 12.66 -11.87 -10.17
N TYR A 81 12.95 -10.69 -9.66
CA TYR A 81 13.00 -9.49 -10.47
C TYR A 81 14.27 -9.48 -11.32
N ASN A 82 14.09 -9.31 -12.62
CA ASN A 82 15.17 -9.20 -13.61
C ASN A 82 15.12 -7.83 -14.27
N GLU A 83 16.23 -7.13 -14.22
CA GLU A 83 16.38 -5.86 -14.91
C GLU A 83 16.73 -6.04 -16.38
#